data_b96eb8cb0c3e0f5ed3eb7c30929d787a
#
_entry.id   b96eb8cb0c3e0f5ed3eb7c30929d787a
#
_cell.length_a   1.000
_cell.length_b   1.000
_cell.length_c   1.000
_cell.angle_alpha   90.00
_cell.angle_beta   90.00
_cell.angle_gamma   90.00
#
_symmetry.space_group_name_H-M   'P 1'
#
loop_
_entity.id
_entity.type
_entity.pdbx_description
1 polymer ?
#
loop_
_entity_poly.entity_id
_entity_poly.type
_entity_poly.pdbx_seq_one_letter_code
_entity_poly.pdbx_strand_id
1 'polypeptide(L)'
;NVPIETIHELQPGEAIILNRSGKMHLSQINPRQDLRPCSFERIYFSRGSDRDIYNERKRLGQNLIPSILQAIDYDIEHTVFSFIPNTAEVAFYGMLEGLDNYLIQSKIQKIEALGHNPDHNELERILSMRIRCEKVAIKDIKLRTFIAEGNTRNDLAAHVYDITYGSLRPYIDNLVIIDDSI
;
A
#
# COMPACT_ATOMS: atom_id res chain seq x y z
N ASN A 1 -29.08 2.14 12.92
CA ASN A 1 -28.48 3.49 12.85
C ASN A 1 -28.35 4.02 14.26
N VAL A 2 -27.12 4.09 14.79
CA VAL A 2 -26.83 4.77 16.05
C VAL A 2 -26.64 6.25 15.74
N PRO A 3 -27.35 7.17 16.42
CA PRO A 3 -27.15 8.59 16.22
C PRO A 3 -25.70 8.97 16.52
N ILE A 4 -25.06 9.73 15.63
CA ILE A 4 -23.66 10.17 15.77
C ILE A 4 -23.44 11.01 17.05
N GLU A 5 -24.49 11.72 17.49
CA GLU A 5 -24.51 12.54 18.70
C GLU A 5 -24.25 11.76 20.00
N THR A 6 -24.37 10.43 19.95
CA THR A 6 -24.13 9.55 21.12
C THR A 6 -22.77 8.86 21.09
N ILE A 7 -21.90 9.18 20.12
CA ILE A 7 -20.57 8.61 20.04
C ILE A 7 -19.64 9.39 20.97
N HIS A 8 -19.03 8.68 21.92
CA HIS A 8 -17.98 9.19 22.80
C HIS A 8 -16.67 8.49 22.45
N GLU A 9 -15.67 9.26 22.10
CA GLU A 9 -14.32 8.75 21.87
C GLU A 9 -13.57 8.72 23.20
N LEU A 10 -13.08 7.53 23.59
CA LEU A 10 -12.31 7.38 24.83
C LEU A 10 -11.03 8.21 24.77
N GLN A 11 -10.80 8.96 25.81
CA GLN A 11 -9.58 9.73 25.98
C GLN A 11 -8.46 8.89 26.62
N PRO A 12 -7.18 9.25 26.44
CA PRO A 12 -6.08 8.55 27.10
C PRO A 12 -6.28 8.46 28.61
N GLY A 13 -6.24 7.25 29.14
CA GLY A 13 -6.46 6.96 30.55
C GLY A 13 -7.92 6.79 30.98
N GLU A 14 -8.90 6.95 30.06
CA GLU A 14 -10.31 6.61 30.29
C GLU A 14 -10.58 5.12 30.12
N ALA A 15 -11.54 4.62 30.86
CA ALA A 15 -12.07 3.27 30.70
C ALA A 15 -13.59 3.27 30.69
N ILE A 16 -14.17 2.39 29.88
CA ILE A 16 -15.58 2.03 29.93
C ILE A 16 -15.73 0.78 30.80
N ILE A 17 -16.57 0.88 31.80
CA ILE A 17 -16.92 -0.22 32.68
C ILE A 17 -18.39 -0.57 32.47
N LEU A 18 -18.65 -1.72 31.91
CA LEU A 18 -20.00 -2.25 31.74
C LEU A 18 -20.23 -3.37 32.76
N ASN A 19 -21.16 -3.16 33.68
CA ASN A 19 -21.48 -4.17 34.68
C ASN A 19 -22.54 -5.18 34.15
N ARG A 20 -22.75 -6.26 34.91
CA ARG A 20 -23.73 -7.31 34.51
C ARG A 20 -25.18 -6.83 34.44
N SER A 21 -25.52 -5.72 35.10
CA SER A 21 -26.86 -5.12 35.02
C SER A 21 -27.06 -4.22 33.79
N GLY A 22 -26.05 -4.14 32.90
CA GLY A 22 -26.11 -3.28 31.70
C GLY A 22 -25.78 -1.82 31.98
N LYS A 23 -25.44 -1.45 33.22
CA LYS A 23 -25.09 -0.07 33.54
C LYS A 23 -23.65 0.23 33.11
N MET A 24 -23.49 1.28 32.30
CA MET A 24 -22.20 1.75 31.79
C MET A 24 -21.68 2.92 32.64
N HIS A 25 -20.41 2.88 32.95
CA HIS A 25 -19.68 3.95 33.61
C HIS A 25 -18.44 4.32 32.78
N LEU A 26 -18.20 5.61 32.60
CA LEU A 26 -16.94 6.15 32.10
C LEU A 26 -16.12 6.61 33.32
N SER A 27 -14.87 6.21 33.39
CA SER A 27 -14.00 6.55 34.50
C SER A 27 -12.59 6.85 34.01
N GLN A 28 -12.01 7.94 34.47
CA GLN A 28 -10.59 8.25 34.31
C GLN A 28 -9.79 7.40 35.30
N ILE A 29 -9.13 6.34 34.83
CA ILE A 29 -8.38 5.38 35.66
C ILE A 29 -6.90 5.74 35.79
N ASN A 30 -6.35 6.46 34.81
CA ASN A 30 -4.99 6.99 34.83
C ASN A 30 -5.00 8.47 34.51
N PRO A 31 -3.99 9.25 34.97
CA PRO A 31 -3.85 10.65 34.59
C PRO A 31 -3.89 10.79 33.05
N ARG A 32 -4.65 11.77 32.56
CA ARG A 32 -4.76 12.05 31.14
C ARG A 32 -3.40 12.39 30.57
N GLN A 33 -3.03 11.71 29.50
CA GLN A 33 -1.84 11.96 28.70
C GLN A 33 -2.23 12.64 27.39
N ASP A 34 -1.23 13.18 26.67
CA ASP A 34 -1.43 13.68 25.32
C ASP A 34 -1.85 12.54 24.38
N LEU A 35 -2.80 12.80 23.51
CA LEU A 35 -3.20 11.85 22.49
C LEU A 35 -2.04 11.70 21.48
N ARG A 36 -1.48 10.50 21.38
CA ARG A 36 -0.42 10.14 20.43
C ARG A 36 -0.92 9.01 19.53
N PRO A 37 -1.71 9.33 18.50
CA PRO A 37 -2.24 8.31 17.59
C PRO A 37 -1.11 7.61 16.87
N CYS A 38 -1.21 6.28 16.77
CA CYS A 38 -0.27 5.45 16.04
C CYS A 38 -0.72 5.34 14.59
N SER A 39 0.21 5.49 13.63
CA SER A 39 -0.07 5.29 12.19
C SER A 39 -0.57 3.88 11.87
N PHE A 40 -0.24 2.90 12.70
CA PHE A 40 -0.68 1.51 12.58
C PHE A 40 -2.22 1.37 12.58
N GLU A 41 -2.93 2.17 13.38
CA GLU A 41 -4.37 2.21 13.37
C GLU A 41 -4.92 2.62 12.00
N ARG A 42 -4.35 3.64 11.38
CA ARG A 42 -4.82 4.16 10.09
C ARG A 42 -4.47 3.23 8.92
N ILE A 43 -3.31 2.58 9.00
CA ILE A 43 -2.88 1.64 7.96
C ILE A 43 -3.61 0.31 8.09
N TYR A 44 -3.80 -0.18 9.31
CA TYR A 44 -4.16 -1.57 9.57
C TYR A 44 -5.59 -1.79 10.08
N PHE A 45 -6.04 -1.00 11.07
CA PHE A 45 -7.34 -1.21 11.73
C PHE A 45 -8.45 -0.37 11.13
N SER A 46 -8.16 0.82 10.62
CA SER A 46 -9.17 1.68 10.01
C SER A 46 -9.78 1.04 8.76
N ARG A 47 -11.07 1.28 8.54
CA ARG A 47 -11.77 0.72 7.39
C ARG A 47 -11.22 1.29 6.09
N GLY A 48 -10.76 0.42 5.19
CA GLY A 48 -10.29 0.81 3.86
C GLY A 48 -11.36 1.40 2.95
N SER A 49 -12.66 1.26 3.30
CA SER A 49 -13.79 1.88 2.61
C SER A 49 -14.10 3.32 3.09
N ASP A 50 -13.46 3.79 4.16
CA ASP A 50 -13.52 5.19 4.54
C ASP A 50 -12.75 6.02 3.52
N ARG A 51 -13.37 7.12 3.03
CA ARG A 51 -12.80 7.96 1.97
C ARG A 51 -11.45 8.57 2.37
N ASP A 52 -11.33 9.04 3.60
CA ASP A 52 -10.13 9.75 4.04
C ASP A 52 -8.97 8.76 4.28
N ILE A 53 -9.28 7.59 4.85
CA ILE A 53 -8.33 6.47 4.99
C ILE A 53 -7.86 5.96 3.63
N TYR A 54 -8.78 5.79 2.69
CA TYR A 54 -8.47 5.37 1.33
C TYR A 54 -7.50 6.34 0.64
N ASN A 55 -7.80 7.65 0.69
CA ASN A 55 -6.95 8.68 0.11
C ASN A 55 -5.60 8.79 0.80
N GLU A 56 -5.55 8.63 2.12
CA GLU A 56 -4.30 8.61 2.88
C GLU A 56 -3.39 7.44 2.45
N ARG A 57 -3.95 6.23 2.35
CA ARG A 57 -3.21 5.06 1.88
C ARG A 57 -2.70 5.23 0.45
N LYS A 58 -3.49 5.83 -0.45
CA LYS A 58 -3.02 6.18 -1.81
C LYS A 58 -1.83 7.15 -1.77
N ARG A 59 -1.89 8.21 -0.95
CA ARG A 59 -0.78 9.16 -0.80
C ARG A 59 0.49 8.50 -0.27
N LEU A 60 0.37 7.53 0.63
CA LEU A 60 1.53 6.76 1.09
C LEU A 60 2.24 6.09 -0.08
N GLY A 61 1.50 5.42 -0.97
CA GLY A 61 2.06 4.83 -2.18
C GLY A 61 2.70 5.84 -3.12
N GLN A 62 2.04 6.99 -3.36
CA GLN A 62 2.59 8.07 -4.18
C GLN A 62 3.90 8.63 -3.61
N ASN A 63 4.00 8.76 -2.28
CA ASN A 63 5.19 9.30 -1.62
C ASN A 63 6.41 8.37 -1.73
N LEU A 64 6.24 7.10 -2.06
CA LEU A 64 7.35 6.16 -2.28
C LEU A 64 8.04 6.33 -3.63
N ILE A 65 7.44 7.03 -4.60
CA ILE A 65 7.93 7.11 -5.97
C ILE A 65 9.38 7.57 -6.09
N PRO A 66 9.83 8.67 -5.44
CA PRO A 66 11.21 9.11 -5.56
C PRO A 66 12.22 8.05 -5.12
N SER A 67 11.94 7.38 -4.00
CA SER A 67 12.81 6.34 -3.46
C SER A 67 12.81 5.08 -4.32
N ILE A 68 11.65 4.70 -4.86
CA ILE A 68 11.52 3.55 -5.77
C ILE A 68 12.29 3.80 -7.05
N LEU A 69 12.10 4.96 -7.70
CA LEU A 69 12.80 5.29 -8.94
C LEU A 69 14.32 5.30 -8.75
N GLN A 70 14.79 5.83 -7.63
CA GLN A 70 16.21 5.80 -7.29
C GLN A 70 16.73 4.36 -7.08
N ALA A 71 15.95 3.51 -6.40
CA ALA A 71 16.36 2.13 -6.11
C ALA A 71 16.45 1.24 -7.35
N ILE A 72 15.69 1.55 -8.40
CA ILE A 72 15.71 0.82 -9.68
C ILE A 72 16.55 1.53 -10.75
N ASP A 73 17.36 2.53 -10.38
CA ASP A 73 18.11 3.35 -11.33
C ASP A 73 17.28 3.92 -12.48
N TYR A 74 16.00 4.24 -12.23
CA TYR A 74 15.01 4.72 -13.20
C TYR A 74 14.69 3.74 -14.34
N ASP A 75 15.06 2.47 -14.20
CA ASP A 75 14.79 1.42 -15.19
C ASP A 75 13.37 0.84 -15.02
N ILE A 76 12.38 1.59 -15.55
CA ILE A 76 10.98 1.16 -15.54
C ILE A 76 10.73 0.00 -16.51
N GLU A 77 11.49 -0.07 -17.60
CA GLU A 77 11.28 -1.06 -18.68
C GLU A 77 11.54 -2.49 -18.19
N HIS A 78 12.54 -2.65 -17.32
CA HIS A 78 12.90 -3.94 -16.72
C HIS A 78 12.44 -4.07 -15.28
N THR A 79 11.41 -3.31 -14.87
CA THR A 79 10.88 -3.39 -13.52
C THR A 79 9.42 -3.82 -13.52
N VAL A 80 9.10 -4.81 -12.70
CA VAL A 80 7.74 -5.26 -12.40
C VAL A 80 7.35 -4.78 -11.01
N PHE A 81 6.18 -4.18 -10.91
CA PHE A 81 5.63 -3.66 -9.68
C PHE A 81 4.51 -4.56 -9.15
N SER A 82 4.53 -4.83 -7.86
CA SER A 82 3.58 -5.71 -7.20
C SER A 82 3.30 -5.27 -5.77
N PHE A 83 2.44 -5.99 -5.08
CA PHE A 83 2.11 -5.74 -3.67
C PHE A 83 1.80 -7.05 -2.94
N ILE A 84 1.93 -7.02 -1.62
CA ILE A 84 1.47 -8.12 -0.76
C ILE A 84 -0.01 -7.90 -0.42
N PRO A 85 -0.90 -8.81 -0.84
CA PRO A 85 -2.31 -8.67 -0.54
C PRO A 85 -2.59 -8.89 0.98
N ASN A 86 -3.59 -8.21 1.57
CA ASN A 86 -4.58 -7.37 0.89
C ASN A 86 -4.44 -5.89 1.26
N THR A 87 -3.85 -5.55 2.41
CA THR A 87 -3.87 -4.19 2.99
C THR A 87 -3.06 -3.19 2.15
N ALA A 88 -1.93 -3.63 1.57
CA ALA A 88 -1.07 -2.82 0.73
C ALA A 88 -1.70 -2.42 -0.63
N GLU A 89 -2.81 -3.04 -1.04
CA GLU A 89 -3.41 -2.84 -2.37
C GLU A 89 -3.73 -1.37 -2.67
N VAL A 90 -4.29 -0.64 -1.71
CA VAL A 90 -4.65 0.77 -1.92
C VAL A 90 -3.41 1.65 -2.08
N ALA A 91 -2.35 1.39 -1.31
CA ALA A 91 -1.07 2.07 -1.48
C ALA A 91 -0.43 1.74 -2.84
N PHE A 92 -0.57 0.49 -3.29
CA PHE A 92 -0.13 0.08 -4.61
C PHE A 92 -0.80 0.87 -5.74
N TYR A 93 -2.12 1.10 -5.68
CA TYR A 93 -2.79 1.97 -6.66
C TYR A 93 -2.26 3.40 -6.62
N GLY A 94 -1.96 3.93 -5.45
CA GLY A 94 -1.31 5.23 -5.33
C GLY A 94 0.09 5.26 -5.95
N MET A 95 0.88 4.21 -5.75
CA MET A 95 2.19 4.05 -6.39
C MET A 95 2.06 4.02 -7.93
N LEU A 96 1.11 3.24 -8.47
CA LEU A 96 0.90 3.18 -9.92
C LEU A 96 0.53 4.55 -10.50
N GLU A 97 -0.36 5.31 -9.86
CA GLU A 97 -0.69 6.67 -10.29
C GLU A 97 0.55 7.59 -10.32
N GLY A 98 1.41 7.50 -9.31
CA GLY A 98 2.65 8.27 -9.28
C GLY A 98 3.65 7.84 -10.35
N LEU A 99 3.79 6.55 -10.61
CA LEU A 99 4.63 6.01 -11.68
C LEU A 99 4.11 6.39 -13.07
N ASP A 100 2.80 6.35 -13.29
CA ASP A 100 2.19 6.79 -14.55
C ASP A 100 2.45 8.27 -14.82
N ASN A 101 2.32 9.11 -13.81
CA ASN A 101 2.64 10.55 -13.92
C ASN A 101 4.12 10.75 -14.28
N TYR A 102 5.02 10.03 -13.63
CA TYR A 102 6.45 10.07 -13.97
C TYR A 102 6.70 9.59 -15.42
N LEU A 103 6.07 8.48 -15.83
CA LEU A 103 6.22 7.92 -17.18
C LEU A 103 5.72 8.90 -18.25
N ILE A 104 4.61 9.61 -18.01
CA ILE A 104 4.11 10.65 -18.91
C ILE A 104 5.16 11.74 -19.09
N GLN A 105 5.73 12.26 -17.99
CA GLN A 105 6.77 13.28 -18.06
C GLN A 105 8.03 12.79 -18.78
N SER A 106 8.45 11.56 -18.51
CA SER A 106 9.59 10.92 -19.19
C SER A 106 9.34 10.78 -20.71
N LYS A 107 8.11 10.38 -21.12
CA LYS A 107 7.74 10.32 -22.53
C LYS A 107 7.78 11.68 -23.21
N ILE A 108 7.24 12.70 -22.56
CA ILE A 108 7.27 14.07 -23.10
C ILE A 108 8.71 14.50 -23.35
N GLN A 109 9.59 14.36 -22.37
CA GLN A 109 11.01 14.72 -22.51
C GLN A 109 11.71 13.95 -23.65
N LYS A 110 11.43 12.63 -23.75
CA LYS A 110 12.01 11.80 -24.83
C LYS A 110 11.50 12.25 -26.20
N ILE A 111 10.22 12.57 -26.35
CA ILE A 111 9.63 13.05 -27.60
C ILE A 111 10.20 14.41 -27.99
N GLU A 112 10.33 15.34 -27.03
CA GLU A 112 10.95 16.64 -27.26
C GLU A 112 12.40 16.52 -27.74
N ALA A 113 13.14 15.56 -27.21
CA ALA A 113 14.53 15.29 -27.62
C ALA A 113 14.64 14.75 -29.06
N LEU A 114 13.60 14.16 -29.61
CA LEU A 114 13.58 13.70 -31.02
C LEU A 114 13.51 14.85 -32.04
N GLY A 115 13.14 16.06 -31.61
CA GLY A 115 13.06 17.24 -32.49
C GLY A 115 11.84 17.27 -33.42
N HIS A 116 11.94 18.04 -34.51
CA HIS A 116 10.76 18.37 -35.34
C HIS A 116 10.32 17.29 -36.34
N ASN A 117 11.13 16.29 -36.59
CA ASN A 117 10.79 15.22 -37.55
C ASN A 117 11.21 13.86 -36.98
N PRO A 118 10.51 13.36 -35.93
CA PRO A 118 10.88 12.12 -35.28
C PRO A 118 10.64 10.91 -36.21
N ASP A 119 11.50 9.91 -36.08
CA ASP A 119 11.25 8.60 -36.68
C ASP A 119 9.97 7.99 -36.08
N HIS A 120 9.09 7.50 -36.95
CA HIS A 120 7.79 6.95 -36.55
C HIS A 120 7.94 5.74 -35.60
N ASN A 121 8.90 4.86 -35.86
CA ASN A 121 9.14 3.68 -35.03
C ASN A 121 9.62 4.07 -33.64
N GLU A 122 10.50 5.06 -33.53
CA GLU A 122 10.98 5.56 -32.23
C GLU A 122 9.87 6.25 -31.45
N LEU A 123 9.03 7.04 -32.13
CA LEU A 123 7.87 7.65 -31.51
C LEU A 123 6.88 6.60 -30.99
N GLU A 124 6.60 5.57 -31.77
CA GLU A 124 5.74 4.46 -31.39
C GLU A 124 6.33 3.69 -30.17
N ARG A 125 7.65 3.46 -30.17
CA ARG A 125 8.36 2.84 -29.06
C ARG A 125 8.18 3.63 -27.76
N ILE A 126 8.38 4.96 -27.81
CA ILE A 126 8.20 5.82 -26.61
C ILE A 126 6.73 5.80 -26.16
N LEU A 127 5.79 5.95 -27.05
CA LEU A 127 4.36 5.96 -26.73
C LEU A 127 3.87 4.63 -26.17
N SER A 128 4.45 3.53 -26.63
CA SER A 128 4.09 2.17 -26.18
C SER A 128 4.64 1.80 -24.79
N MET A 129 5.56 2.58 -24.23
CA MET A 129 6.07 2.33 -22.86
C MET A 129 4.91 2.24 -21.86
N ARG A 130 4.98 1.28 -20.96
CA ARG A 130 3.96 1.02 -19.92
C ARG A 130 4.63 0.65 -18.60
N ILE A 131 3.95 0.97 -17.50
CA ILE A 131 4.30 0.40 -16.21
C ILE A 131 3.88 -1.07 -16.22
N ARG A 132 4.84 -1.96 -15.90
CA ARG A 132 4.59 -3.40 -15.80
C ARG A 132 4.14 -3.71 -14.39
N CYS A 133 2.88 -4.03 -14.21
CA CYS A 133 2.33 -4.44 -12.93
C CYS A 133 1.76 -5.85 -13.00
N GLU A 134 2.16 -6.68 -12.05
CA GLU A 134 1.76 -8.09 -11.99
C GLU A 134 1.34 -8.44 -10.56
N LYS A 135 0.36 -9.30 -10.44
CA LYS A 135 -0.02 -9.86 -9.15
C LYS A 135 0.88 -11.06 -8.83
N VAL A 136 2.09 -10.76 -8.35
CA VAL A 136 3.11 -11.80 -8.07
C VAL A 136 2.71 -12.66 -6.89
N ALA A 137 2.14 -12.07 -5.82
CA ALA A 137 1.66 -12.81 -4.66
C ALA A 137 0.14 -12.88 -4.65
N ILE A 138 -0.40 -14.06 -4.43
CA ILE A 138 -1.84 -14.34 -4.31
C ILE A 138 -2.09 -14.86 -2.89
N LYS A 139 -3.07 -14.29 -2.21
CA LYS A 139 -3.48 -14.72 -0.89
C LYS A 139 -4.84 -15.41 -0.94
N ASP A 140 -4.85 -16.72 -0.80
CA ASP A 140 -6.06 -17.53 -0.90
C ASP A 140 -6.85 -17.63 0.40
N ILE A 141 -6.20 -17.42 1.53
CA ILE A 141 -6.81 -17.60 2.86
C ILE A 141 -6.79 -16.29 3.65
N LYS A 142 -7.89 -15.95 4.34
CA LYS A 142 -7.99 -14.76 5.21
C LYS A 142 -7.30 -15.00 6.57
N LEU A 143 -6.02 -15.38 6.56
CA LEU A 143 -5.20 -15.49 7.77
C LEU A 143 -4.25 -14.28 7.90
N ARG A 144 -4.00 -13.88 9.16
CA ARG A 144 -3.05 -12.83 9.49
C ARG A 144 -1.72 -13.46 9.90
N THR A 145 -0.83 -13.59 8.93
CA THR A 145 0.48 -14.28 9.09
C THR A 145 1.44 -13.56 10.02
N PHE A 146 1.33 -12.23 10.14
CA PHE A 146 2.23 -11.42 10.97
C PHE A 146 1.99 -11.54 12.49
N ILE A 147 0.86 -12.14 12.93
CA ILE A 147 0.54 -12.37 14.35
C ILE A 147 1.17 -13.68 14.87
N ALA A 148 1.63 -14.55 13.97
CA ALA A 148 2.23 -15.83 14.35
C ALA A 148 3.67 -15.65 14.86
N GLU A 149 4.02 -16.37 15.94
CA GLU A 149 5.35 -16.34 16.54
C GLU A 149 6.34 -17.29 15.85
N GLY A 150 7.58 -16.82 15.65
CA GLY A 150 8.76 -17.63 15.34
C GLY A 150 8.67 -18.49 14.07
N ASN A 151 9.12 -19.74 14.16
CA ASN A 151 9.24 -20.67 13.02
C ASN A 151 7.89 -20.99 12.34
N THR A 152 6.77 -20.88 13.05
CA THR A 152 5.44 -21.10 12.50
C THR A 152 5.02 -20.02 11.49
N ARG A 153 5.65 -18.84 11.52
CA ARG A 153 5.37 -17.74 10.57
C ARG A 153 5.77 -18.11 9.14
N ASN A 154 6.93 -18.71 8.95
CA ASN A 154 7.43 -19.10 7.63
C ASN A 154 6.59 -20.22 7.02
N ASP A 155 6.23 -21.23 7.83
CA ASP A 155 5.36 -22.33 7.40
C ASP A 155 3.95 -21.82 7.05
N LEU A 156 3.40 -20.90 7.85
CA LEU A 156 2.11 -20.25 7.56
C LEU A 156 2.17 -19.41 6.29
N ALA A 157 3.23 -18.66 6.07
CA ALA A 157 3.39 -17.86 4.86
C ALA A 157 3.41 -18.74 3.61
N ALA A 158 4.12 -19.86 3.64
CA ALA A 158 4.17 -20.83 2.55
C ALA A 158 2.81 -21.48 2.21
N HIS A 159 1.89 -21.54 3.17
CA HIS A 159 0.54 -22.10 2.97
C HIS A 159 -0.53 -21.06 2.64
N VAL A 160 -0.26 -19.77 2.90
CA VAL A 160 -1.23 -18.67 2.74
C VAL A 160 -1.05 -17.93 1.44
N TYR A 161 0.19 -17.85 0.94
CA TYR A 161 0.53 -17.16 -0.29
C TYR A 161 0.91 -18.16 -1.37
N ASP A 162 0.34 -17.96 -2.55
CA ASP A 162 0.77 -18.58 -3.80
C ASP A 162 1.51 -17.56 -4.66
N ILE A 163 2.30 -18.04 -5.63
CA ILE A 163 3.11 -17.20 -6.51
C ILE A 163 2.66 -17.39 -7.95
N THR A 164 2.47 -16.30 -8.66
CA THR A 164 2.19 -16.33 -10.08
C THR A 164 3.48 -16.59 -10.86
N TYR A 165 3.61 -17.80 -11.42
CA TYR A 165 4.78 -18.20 -12.20
C TYR A 165 4.82 -17.49 -13.56
N GLY A 166 6.04 -17.18 -14.02
CA GLY A 166 6.26 -16.63 -15.36
C GLY A 166 5.94 -15.14 -15.53
N SER A 167 5.56 -14.45 -14.44
CA SER A 167 5.33 -13.00 -14.44
C SER A 167 6.61 -12.17 -14.49
N LEU A 168 7.75 -12.78 -14.17
CA LEU A 168 9.08 -12.17 -14.13
C LEU A 168 10.04 -12.91 -15.06
N ARG A 169 10.95 -12.15 -15.69
CA ARG A 169 12.08 -12.70 -16.46
C ARG A 169 13.28 -12.83 -15.54
N PRO A 170 13.72 -14.05 -15.16
CA PRO A 170 14.85 -14.25 -14.26
C PRO A 170 16.10 -13.53 -14.75
N TYR A 171 16.85 -12.91 -13.83
CA TYR A 171 18.10 -12.19 -14.10
C TYR A 171 18.00 -10.95 -15.00
N ILE A 172 16.78 -10.57 -15.41
CA ILE A 172 16.52 -9.42 -16.28
C ILE A 172 15.65 -8.39 -15.54
N ASP A 173 14.55 -8.84 -14.94
CA ASP A 173 13.58 -7.95 -14.31
C ASP A 173 13.95 -7.65 -12.85
N ASN A 174 13.84 -6.38 -12.49
CA ASN A 174 13.73 -5.94 -11.11
C ASN A 174 12.30 -6.21 -10.61
N LEU A 175 12.16 -6.53 -9.33
CA LEU A 175 10.87 -6.67 -8.69
C LEU A 175 10.74 -5.67 -7.54
N VAL A 176 9.75 -4.79 -7.64
CA VAL A 176 9.36 -3.88 -6.56
C VAL A 176 8.06 -4.39 -5.96
N ILE A 177 8.10 -4.73 -4.69
CA ILE A 177 6.93 -5.15 -3.91
C ILE A 177 6.70 -4.15 -2.80
N ILE A 178 5.47 -3.66 -2.65
CA ILE A 178 5.07 -2.89 -1.48
C ILE A 178 4.27 -3.76 -0.51
N ASP A 179 4.49 -3.53 0.76
CA ASP A 179 3.79 -4.15 1.88
C ASP A 179 3.41 -3.08 2.91
N ASP A 180 2.44 -3.39 3.75
CA ASP A 180 1.97 -2.54 4.85
C ASP A 180 2.64 -2.87 6.18
N SER A 181 3.38 -3.98 6.24
CA SER A 181 4.12 -4.44 7.43
C SER A 181 5.60 -4.65 7.15
N ILE A 182 6.44 -4.27 8.10
CA ILE A 182 7.89 -4.45 8.08
C ILE A 182 8.29 -5.45 9.18
#